data_9db1029cb400f6ca142116dbfe4cd0cc
#
_entry.id   9db1029cb400f6ca142116dbfe4cd0cc
#
_cell.length_a   1.000
_cell.length_b   1.000
_cell.length_c   1.000
_cell.angle_alpha   90.00
_cell.angle_beta   90.00
_cell.angle_gamma   90.00
#
_symmetry.space_group_name_H-M   'P 1'
#
loop_
_entity.id
_entity.type
_entity.pdbx_description
1 polymer ?
#
loop_
_entity_poly.entity_id
_entity_poly.type
_entity_poly.pdbx_seq_one_letter_code
_entity_poly.pdbx_strand_id
1 'polypeptide(L)'
;YGLVCSEMCIRDRSGTEGTYIEAREFIIALPEKFTRYDPQRVLTKFTEEFQKRYNVECVSGLHHNKAKTNYHIHLIFSERRLLPEPVVKVATRNMFYDEVGKHVRTKKEITGEDGQIRPGCTVIKKGEVYESHMFSVKDARFKQEGFVAEVKEFYTGLINRYISDPEQQLKVFDPQSVYLPTKKIGRNNPKVEEIKADNAARQEWNRTADMALLTGISEAEILEVKQAEIHEKVRQSIHQAGWLPHLFRAIVGKARAFLQGLIRQRAMPPKPTLDIDMAEFRAMPVSYTHLRAH
;
A
#
# COMPACT_ATOMS: atom_id res chain seq x y z
N TYR A 1 -13.54 1.98 -3.68
CA TYR A 1 -12.46 2.20 -4.65
C TYR A 1 -11.24 2.74 -3.91
N GLY A 2 -10.30 1.85 -3.58
CA GLY A 2 -9.02 2.26 -3.03
C GLY A 2 -8.15 2.88 -4.13
N LEU A 3 -7.41 3.91 -3.79
CA LEU A 3 -6.35 4.45 -4.64
C LEU A 3 -5.38 3.29 -4.93
N VAL A 4 -5.37 2.77 -6.15
CA VAL A 4 -4.39 1.75 -6.55
C VAL A 4 -3.10 2.49 -6.87
N CYS A 5 -2.29 2.71 -5.83
CA CYS A 5 -0.92 3.13 -6.01
C CYS A 5 -0.08 1.87 -6.13
N SER A 6 0.27 1.48 -7.34
CA SER A 6 1.27 0.44 -7.57
C SER A 6 2.62 1.11 -7.77
N GLU A 7 3.59 0.72 -6.97
CA GLU A 7 4.97 1.12 -7.16
C GLU A 7 5.65 0.12 -8.10
N MET A 8 6.23 0.59 -9.17
CA MET A 8 7.09 -0.18 -10.06
C MET A 8 8.50 0.40 -10.03
N CYS A 9 9.48 -0.46 -9.79
CA CYS A 9 10.88 -0.06 -9.80
C CYS A 9 11.46 -0.27 -11.19
N ILE A 10 11.99 0.78 -11.78
CA ILE A 10 12.70 0.73 -13.06
C ILE A 10 14.18 0.45 -12.76
N ARG A 11 14.70 -0.66 -13.28
CA ARG A 11 16.10 -1.09 -13.09
C ARG A 11 16.88 -0.82 -14.36
N ASP A 12 17.97 -0.09 -14.26
CA ASP A 12 18.81 0.33 -15.40
C ASP A 12 19.93 -0.68 -15.76
N ARG A 13 20.33 -1.57 -14.88
CA ARG A 13 21.44 -2.48 -15.16
C ARG A 13 21.09 -3.95 -15.00
N SER A 14 21.21 -4.69 -16.11
CA SER A 14 21.27 -6.16 -16.12
C SER A 14 22.62 -6.61 -15.55
N GLY A 15 22.65 -7.48 -14.55
CA GLY A 15 23.85 -8.19 -14.09
C GLY A 15 24.35 -7.89 -12.69
N THR A 16 23.74 -7.01 -11.93
CA THR A 16 23.97 -6.88 -10.49
C THR A 16 22.79 -7.41 -9.70
N GLU A 17 22.99 -8.45 -8.92
CA GLU A 17 22.05 -8.88 -7.91
C GLU A 17 21.83 -7.74 -6.92
N GLY A 18 20.59 -7.26 -6.83
CA GLY A 18 20.17 -6.23 -5.88
C GLY A 18 19.98 -4.84 -6.48
N THR A 19 19.00 -4.23 -6.12
CA THR A 19 18.63 -2.86 -5.75
C THR A 19 19.16 -1.66 -6.55
N TYR A 20 19.53 -1.75 -7.81
CA TYR A 20 19.75 -0.58 -8.65
C TYR A 20 18.40 -0.08 -9.17
N ILE A 21 17.69 0.66 -8.33
CA ILE A 21 16.48 1.38 -8.71
C ILE A 21 16.92 2.76 -9.15
N GLU A 22 16.77 3.09 -10.43
CA GLU A 22 17.05 4.42 -10.96
C GLU A 22 15.84 5.34 -10.84
N ALA A 23 14.66 4.79 -11.04
CA ALA A 23 13.40 5.52 -10.89
C ALA A 23 12.31 4.62 -10.29
N ARG A 24 11.29 5.25 -9.73
CA ARG A 24 10.07 4.59 -9.24
C ARG A 24 8.87 5.12 -9.97
N GLU A 25 7.84 4.32 -10.08
CA GLU A 25 6.58 4.70 -10.71
C GLU A 25 5.42 4.54 -9.73
N PHE A 26 4.56 5.55 -9.67
CA PHE A 26 3.24 5.46 -9.09
C PHE A 26 2.17 5.49 -10.17
N ILE A 27 1.17 4.63 -10.05
CA ILE A 27 -0.05 4.71 -10.84
C ILE A 27 -1.15 5.27 -9.94
N ILE A 28 -1.55 6.51 -10.22
CA ILE A 28 -2.53 7.24 -9.43
C ILE A 28 -3.89 7.12 -10.13
N ALA A 29 -4.77 6.27 -9.62
CA ALA A 29 -6.12 6.15 -10.14
C ALA A 29 -6.94 7.40 -9.81
N LEU A 30 -7.64 7.92 -10.81
CA LEU A 30 -8.51 9.07 -10.68
C LEU A 30 -9.97 8.65 -10.83
N PRO A 31 -10.90 9.22 -10.03
CA PRO A 31 -12.33 9.06 -10.25
C PRO A 31 -12.73 9.50 -11.65
N GLU A 32 -13.69 8.84 -12.28
CA GLU A 32 -14.15 9.18 -13.64
C GLU A 32 -14.64 10.64 -13.75
N LYS A 33 -15.15 11.21 -12.67
CA LYS A 33 -15.55 12.62 -12.62
C LYS A 33 -14.41 13.58 -12.99
N PHE A 34 -13.15 13.17 -12.83
CA PHE A 34 -11.98 13.97 -13.22
C PHE A 34 -11.83 14.15 -14.74
N THR A 35 -12.49 13.33 -15.55
CA THR A 35 -12.57 13.52 -17.02
C THR A 35 -13.28 14.80 -17.43
N ARG A 36 -13.98 15.46 -16.50
CA ARG A 36 -14.64 16.76 -16.73
C ARG A 36 -13.68 17.95 -16.65
N TYR A 37 -12.53 17.75 -16.01
CA TYR A 37 -11.50 18.77 -15.90
C TYR A 37 -10.55 18.72 -17.10
N ASP A 38 -9.89 19.83 -17.35
CA ASP A 38 -8.83 19.89 -18.36
C ASP A 38 -7.70 18.91 -18.01
N PRO A 39 -7.37 17.95 -18.90
CA PRO A 39 -6.39 16.90 -18.61
C PRO A 39 -5.01 17.45 -18.27
N GLN A 40 -4.59 18.54 -18.96
CA GLN A 40 -3.29 19.16 -18.73
C GLN A 40 -3.22 19.78 -17.33
N ARG A 41 -4.27 20.46 -16.90
CA ARG A 41 -4.35 21.05 -15.55
C ARG A 41 -4.32 19.99 -14.46
N VAL A 42 -5.05 18.88 -14.64
CA VAL A 42 -5.03 17.76 -13.71
C VAL A 42 -3.62 17.19 -13.61
N LEU A 43 -3.00 16.88 -14.76
CA LEU A 43 -1.66 16.32 -14.81
C LEU A 43 -0.63 17.23 -14.13
N THR A 44 -0.60 18.50 -14.52
CA THR A 44 0.31 19.51 -13.97
C THR A 44 0.14 19.62 -12.46
N LYS A 45 -1.12 19.75 -11.98
CA LYS A 45 -1.40 19.89 -10.55
C LYS A 45 -0.91 18.70 -9.73
N PHE A 46 -1.21 17.49 -10.17
CA PHE A 46 -0.81 16.27 -9.43
C PHE A 46 0.71 16.07 -9.44
N THR A 47 1.38 16.44 -10.52
CA THR A 47 2.84 16.36 -10.65
C THR A 47 3.54 17.40 -9.77
N GLU A 48 3.13 18.67 -9.87
CA GLU A 48 3.73 19.76 -9.09
C GLU A 48 3.56 19.57 -7.57
N GLU A 49 2.41 19.07 -7.14
CA GLU A 49 2.19 18.81 -5.71
C GLU A 49 3.14 17.74 -5.17
N PHE A 50 3.46 16.71 -5.98
CA PHE A 50 4.46 15.70 -5.63
C PHE A 50 5.86 16.30 -5.59
N GLN A 51 6.24 17.06 -6.63
CA GLN A 51 7.54 17.73 -6.68
C GLN A 51 7.75 18.67 -5.48
N LYS A 52 6.74 19.49 -5.15
CA LYS A 52 6.78 20.39 -3.99
C LYS A 52 6.97 19.65 -2.67
N ARG A 53 6.27 18.51 -2.51
CA ARG A 53 6.32 17.75 -1.26
C ARG A 53 7.63 17.02 -1.08
N TYR A 54 8.14 16.39 -2.13
CA TYR A 54 9.29 15.49 -2.04
C TYR A 54 10.59 16.09 -2.57
N ASN A 55 10.51 17.21 -3.28
CA ASN A 55 11.64 17.91 -3.87
C ASN A 55 12.52 16.99 -4.72
N VAL A 56 11.91 16.29 -5.67
CA VAL A 56 12.55 15.39 -6.63
C VAL A 56 12.05 15.65 -8.04
N GLU A 57 12.88 15.31 -9.02
CA GLU A 57 12.48 15.38 -10.44
C GLU A 57 11.51 14.24 -10.77
N CYS A 58 10.48 14.58 -11.52
CA CYS A 58 9.50 13.60 -11.98
C CYS A 58 8.96 13.90 -13.37
N VAL A 59 8.52 12.86 -14.05
CA VAL A 59 7.83 12.88 -15.33
C VAL A 59 6.51 12.18 -15.15
N SER A 60 5.45 12.71 -15.74
CA SER A 60 4.12 12.11 -15.60
C SER A 60 3.37 12.07 -16.93
N GLY A 61 2.48 11.09 -17.03
CA GLY A 61 1.59 10.91 -18.17
C GLY A 61 0.19 10.55 -17.71
N LEU A 62 -0.83 11.19 -18.30
CA LEU A 62 -2.22 10.92 -18.01
C LEU A 62 -2.79 9.94 -19.04
N HIS A 63 -3.36 8.86 -18.57
CA HIS A 63 -3.88 7.79 -19.41
C HIS A 63 -5.36 7.55 -19.20
N HIS A 64 -6.01 7.15 -20.29
CA HIS A 64 -7.34 6.57 -20.29
C HIS A 64 -7.32 5.27 -21.09
N ASN A 65 -7.88 4.18 -20.55
CA ASN A 65 -7.97 2.93 -21.33
C ASN A 65 -8.96 3.11 -22.50
N LYS A 66 -8.90 2.20 -23.50
CA LYS A 66 -9.80 2.24 -24.69
C LYS A 66 -11.28 2.23 -24.31
N ALA A 67 -11.64 1.56 -23.22
CA ALA A 67 -13.01 1.48 -22.73
C ALA A 67 -13.42 2.69 -21.87
N LYS A 68 -12.51 3.65 -21.66
CA LYS A 68 -12.70 4.85 -20.82
C LYS A 68 -13.19 4.57 -19.38
N THR A 69 -12.78 3.45 -18.83
CA THR A 69 -13.16 2.99 -17.47
C THR A 69 -12.01 3.07 -16.47
N ASN A 70 -10.83 3.50 -16.90
CA ASN A 70 -9.64 3.56 -16.07
C ASN A 70 -8.84 4.82 -16.36
N TYR A 71 -9.19 5.90 -15.67
CA TYR A 71 -8.49 7.18 -15.76
C TYR A 71 -7.41 7.25 -14.70
N HIS A 72 -6.14 7.43 -15.11
CA HIS A 72 -5.02 7.36 -14.18
C HIS A 72 -3.80 8.13 -14.66
N ILE A 73 -2.96 8.53 -13.71
CA ILE A 73 -1.68 9.18 -13.96
C ILE A 73 -0.57 8.17 -13.69
N HIS A 74 0.37 8.03 -14.63
CA HIS A 74 1.68 7.46 -14.39
C HIS A 74 2.61 8.57 -13.93
N LEU A 75 3.19 8.45 -12.75
CA LEU A 75 4.16 9.38 -12.19
C LEU A 75 5.47 8.64 -11.97
N ILE A 76 6.48 8.96 -12.76
CA ILE A 76 7.83 8.41 -12.64
C ILE A 76 8.70 9.46 -11.96
N PHE A 77 9.42 9.08 -10.91
CA PHE A 77 10.26 9.99 -10.14
C PHE A 77 11.62 9.37 -9.80
N SER A 78 12.63 10.22 -9.66
CA SER A 78 13.94 9.83 -9.16
C SER A 78 13.97 9.86 -7.65
N GLU A 79 14.77 8.96 -7.04
CA GLU A 79 15.12 9.06 -5.60
C GLU A 79 16.15 10.16 -5.29
N ARG A 80 16.56 10.91 -6.32
CA ARG A 80 17.63 11.93 -6.27
C ARG A 80 17.07 13.29 -6.61
N ARG A 81 17.64 14.32 -6.04
CA ARG A 81 17.35 15.72 -6.38
C ARG A 81 18.34 16.22 -7.41
N LEU A 82 17.88 17.05 -8.33
CA LEU A 82 18.75 17.84 -9.19
C LEU A 82 19.46 18.89 -8.31
N LEU A 83 20.77 18.99 -8.47
CA LEU A 83 21.57 19.96 -7.73
C LEU A 83 21.68 21.26 -8.55
N PRO A 84 21.72 22.43 -7.89
CA PRO A 84 21.91 23.71 -8.59
C PRO A 84 23.28 23.80 -9.29
N GLU A 85 24.28 23.12 -8.73
CA GLU A 85 25.62 23.03 -9.27
C GLU A 85 26.13 21.59 -9.22
N PRO A 86 26.96 21.14 -10.18
CA PRO A 86 27.51 19.80 -10.16
C PRO A 86 28.47 19.62 -9.01
N VAL A 87 28.33 18.52 -8.29
CA VAL A 87 29.34 18.06 -7.34
C VAL A 87 30.46 17.38 -8.12
N VAL A 88 31.66 17.94 -8.08
CA VAL A 88 32.83 17.41 -8.76
C VAL A 88 33.77 16.70 -7.78
N LYS A 89 34.36 15.60 -8.21
CA LYS A 89 35.44 14.94 -7.52
C LYS A 89 36.75 15.24 -8.21
N VAL A 90 37.69 15.78 -7.43
CA VAL A 90 39.01 16.17 -7.89
C VAL A 90 40.02 15.14 -7.38
N ALA A 91 40.92 14.69 -8.25
CA ALA A 91 41.96 13.72 -7.90
C ALA A 91 42.97 14.34 -6.89
N THR A 92 43.03 13.78 -5.71
CA THR A 92 43.99 14.21 -4.66
C THR A 92 45.39 13.67 -4.91
N ARG A 93 45.55 12.69 -5.79
CA ARG A 93 46.80 12.06 -6.26
C ARG A 93 46.63 11.59 -7.69
N ASN A 94 47.72 11.22 -8.37
CA ASN A 94 47.58 10.57 -9.67
C ASN A 94 46.89 9.21 -9.51
N MET A 95 45.93 8.95 -10.39
CA MET A 95 45.17 7.70 -10.46
C MET A 95 45.41 7.04 -11.80
N PHE A 96 45.51 5.71 -11.81
CA PHE A 96 45.88 4.92 -12.98
C PHE A 96 44.80 3.89 -13.25
N TYR A 97 44.42 3.72 -14.51
CA TYR A 97 43.39 2.77 -14.94
C TYR A 97 43.94 1.95 -16.12
N ASP A 98 43.68 0.64 -16.08
CA ASP A 98 44.04 -0.27 -17.16
C ASP A 98 43.12 -0.14 -18.40
N GLU A 99 43.36 -0.96 -19.40
CA GLU A 99 42.61 -0.93 -20.67
C GLU A 99 41.09 -1.24 -20.48
N VAL A 100 40.73 -1.88 -19.38
CA VAL A 100 39.33 -2.24 -19.04
C VAL A 100 38.69 -1.17 -18.15
N GLY A 101 39.41 -0.11 -17.81
CA GLY A 101 38.95 0.94 -16.91
C GLY A 101 39.00 0.58 -15.42
N LYS A 102 39.72 -0.49 -15.06
CA LYS A 102 39.95 -0.88 -13.66
C LYS A 102 41.08 -0.06 -13.04
N HIS A 103 40.81 0.49 -11.85
CA HIS A 103 41.82 1.22 -11.10
C HIS A 103 42.96 0.29 -10.70
N VAL A 104 44.22 0.71 -10.98
CA VAL A 104 45.46 0.04 -10.60
C VAL A 104 46.28 0.91 -9.67
N ARG A 105 47.19 0.30 -8.90
CA ARG A 105 47.88 0.98 -7.81
C ARG A 105 49.01 1.87 -8.25
N THR A 106 49.75 1.43 -9.30
CA THR A 106 50.97 2.08 -9.71
C THR A 106 51.03 2.33 -11.21
N LYS A 107 51.76 3.36 -11.62
CA LYS A 107 52.01 3.67 -13.02
C LYS A 107 52.66 2.53 -13.76
N LYS A 108 53.48 1.72 -13.10
CA LYS A 108 54.19 0.57 -13.69
C LYS A 108 53.24 -0.48 -14.26
N GLU A 109 52.08 -0.67 -13.66
CA GLU A 109 51.07 -1.64 -14.06
C GLU A 109 50.41 -1.29 -15.40
N ILE A 110 50.49 -0.04 -15.84
CA ILE A 110 49.94 0.45 -17.11
C ILE A 110 51.02 0.87 -18.09
N THR A 111 52.30 0.71 -17.73
CA THR A 111 53.44 1.05 -18.58
C THR A 111 53.95 -0.18 -19.31
N GLY A 112 54.19 -0.07 -20.61
CA GLY A 112 54.79 -1.11 -21.42
C GLY A 112 56.32 -1.23 -21.26
N GLU A 113 56.95 -2.18 -21.90
CA GLU A 113 58.37 -2.42 -21.89
C GLU A 113 59.17 -1.25 -22.49
N ASP A 114 58.53 -0.44 -23.33
CA ASP A 114 59.06 0.76 -23.95
C ASP A 114 59.01 2.00 -23.03
N GLY A 115 58.51 1.86 -21.78
CA GLY A 115 58.34 2.93 -20.83
C GLY A 115 57.16 3.86 -21.11
N GLN A 116 56.38 3.59 -22.15
CA GLN A 116 55.17 4.35 -22.50
C GLN A 116 53.94 3.75 -21.84
N ILE A 117 52.87 4.58 -21.67
CA ILE A 117 51.59 4.11 -21.17
C ILE A 117 50.95 3.27 -22.27
N ARG A 118 50.51 2.04 -21.93
CA ARG A 118 49.87 1.14 -22.87
C ARG A 118 48.61 1.76 -23.48
N PRO A 119 48.29 1.51 -24.75
CA PRO A 119 47.06 1.98 -25.39
C PRO A 119 45.81 1.53 -24.63
N GLY A 120 44.86 2.42 -24.44
CA GLY A 120 43.62 2.16 -23.70
C GLY A 120 43.69 2.43 -22.19
N CYS A 121 44.92 2.52 -21.60
CA CYS A 121 45.10 2.90 -20.20
C CYS A 121 44.89 4.41 -20.01
N THR A 122 44.35 4.79 -18.86
CA THR A 122 44.08 6.19 -18.53
C THR A 122 44.81 6.63 -17.28
N VAL A 123 45.34 7.85 -17.32
CA VAL A 123 45.96 8.51 -16.16
C VAL A 123 45.19 9.78 -15.87
N ILE A 124 44.69 9.86 -14.63
CA ILE A 124 44.07 11.08 -14.09
C ILE A 124 45.11 11.72 -13.17
N LYS A 125 45.50 12.95 -13.48
CA LYS A 125 46.52 13.66 -12.69
C LYS A 125 45.91 14.26 -11.44
N LYS A 126 46.75 14.48 -10.42
CA LYS A 126 46.37 15.25 -9.24
C LYS A 126 45.84 16.63 -9.67
N GLY A 127 44.66 16.99 -9.18
CA GLY A 127 44.00 18.27 -9.48
C GLY A 127 42.99 18.17 -10.66
N GLU A 128 42.95 17.06 -11.41
CA GLU A 128 41.97 16.87 -12.46
C GLU A 128 40.64 16.42 -11.89
N VAL A 129 39.55 16.92 -12.48
CA VAL A 129 38.18 16.43 -12.20
C VAL A 129 37.99 15.10 -12.90
N TYR A 130 37.64 14.07 -12.15
CA TYR A 130 37.45 12.72 -12.69
C TYR A 130 36.02 12.22 -12.62
N GLU A 131 35.17 12.87 -11.85
CA GLU A 131 33.78 12.52 -11.72
C GLU A 131 32.96 13.79 -11.48
N SER A 132 31.80 13.89 -12.09
CA SER A 132 30.87 15.00 -11.90
C SER A 132 29.43 14.48 -11.85
N HIS A 133 28.69 14.94 -10.85
CA HIS A 133 27.30 14.53 -10.65
C HIS A 133 26.41 15.75 -10.55
N MET A 134 25.33 15.74 -11.33
CA MET A 134 24.26 16.72 -11.24
C MET A 134 23.17 16.34 -10.23
N PHE A 135 23.25 15.14 -9.66
CA PHE A 135 22.24 14.62 -8.76
C PHE A 135 22.79 14.31 -7.37
N SER A 136 21.97 14.53 -6.37
CA SER A 136 22.28 14.13 -4.99
C SER A 136 22.42 12.62 -4.83
N VAL A 137 22.89 12.18 -3.68
CA VAL A 137 22.70 10.78 -3.24
C VAL A 137 21.22 10.44 -3.12
N LYS A 138 20.88 9.16 -3.22
CA LYS A 138 19.50 8.69 -3.05
C LYS A 138 18.97 9.05 -1.65
N ASP A 139 17.77 9.60 -1.61
CA ASP A 139 17.11 9.94 -0.36
C ASP A 139 16.54 8.66 0.29
N ALA A 140 16.97 8.40 1.53
CA ALA A 140 16.58 7.20 2.27
C ALA A 140 15.06 7.13 2.56
N ARG A 141 14.38 8.27 2.53
CA ARG A 141 12.93 8.39 2.73
C ARG A 141 12.14 7.47 1.80
N PHE A 142 12.55 7.36 0.52
CA PHE A 142 11.89 6.53 -0.48
C PHE A 142 12.02 5.01 -0.25
N LYS A 143 12.87 4.59 0.70
CA LYS A 143 13.04 3.19 1.10
C LYS A 143 12.28 2.84 2.38
N GLN A 144 11.69 3.81 3.05
CA GLN A 144 10.96 3.58 4.29
C GLN A 144 9.65 2.83 4.01
N GLU A 145 9.31 1.89 4.86
CA GLU A 145 8.10 1.05 4.74
C GLU A 145 6.81 1.90 4.70
N GLY A 146 6.77 3.00 5.43
CA GLY A 146 5.62 3.92 5.49
C GLY A 146 5.46 4.84 4.27
N PHE A 147 6.47 4.95 3.37
CA PHE A 147 6.45 5.92 2.28
C PHE A 147 5.26 5.75 1.33
N VAL A 148 4.96 4.50 0.94
CA VAL A 148 3.83 4.21 0.05
C VAL A 148 2.49 4.56 0.71
N ALA A 149 2.35 4.33 2.01
CA ALA A 149 1.16 4.70 2.77
C ALA A 149 0.99 6.23 2.82
N GLU A 150 2.07 6.96 3.11
CA GLU A 150 2.08 8.42 3.09
C GLU A 150 1.67 9.01 1.73
N VAL A 151 2.18 8.45 0.62
CA VAL A 151 1.81 8.88 -0.73
C VAL A 151 0.35 8.60 -1.05
N LYS A 152 -0.19 7.47 -0.59
CA LYS A 152 -1.63 7.16 -0.73
C LYS A 152 -2.50 8.18 -0.01
N GLU A 153 -2.18 8.51 1.23
CA GLU A 153 -2.89 9.52 2.01
C GLU A 153 -2.80 10.90 1.34
N PHE A 154 -1.60 11.27 0.90
CA PHE A 154 -1.38 12.53 0.21
C PHE A 154 -2.26 12.68 -1.04
N TYR A 155 -2.25 11.70 -1.95
CA TYR A 155 -3.05 11.77 -3.17
C TYR A 155 -4.54 11.60 -2.91
N THR A 156 -4.94 10.79 -1.94
CA THR A 156 -6.34 10.69 -1.51
C THR A 156 -6.84 12.04 -1.01
N GLY A 157 -6.07 12.73 -0.16
CA GLY A 157 -6.39 14.07 0.30
C GLY A 157 -6.44 15.09 -0.85
N LEU A 158 -5.52 15.01 -1.82
CA LEU A 158 -5.53 15.88 -2.99
C LEU A 158 -6.79 15.67 -3.85
N ILE A 159 -7.16 14.43 -4.13
CA ILE A 159 -8.39 14.07 -4.87
C ILE A 159 -9.63 14.58 -4.13
N ASN A 160 -9.70 14.36 -2.81
CA ASN A 160 -10.85 14.73 -2.02
C ASN A 160 -11.11 16.24 -1.96
N ARG A 161 -10.11 17.09 -2.19
CA ARG A 161 -10.30 18.54 -2.34
C ARG A 161 -11.23 18.93 -3.51
N TYR A 162 -11.38 18.02 -4.48
CA TYR A 162 -12.26 18.20 -5.65
C TYR A 162 -13.59 17.45 -5.54
N ILE A 163 -13.85 16.79 -4.41
CA ILE A 163 -15.08 16.04 -4.15
C ILE A 163 -15.86 16.75 -3.04
N SER A 164 -16.91 17.45 -3.43
CA SER A 164 -17.72 18.26 -2.50
C SER A 164 -18.61 17.42 -1.59
N ASP A 165 -19.00 16.23 -2.04
CA ASP A 165 -19.87 15.32 -1.29
C ASP A 165 -19.02 14.43 -0.35
N PRO A 166 -19.17 14.56 0.97
CA PRO A 166 -18.41 13.77 1.93
C PRO A 166 -18.60 12.26 1.80
N GLU A 167 -19.79 11.81 1.35
CA GLU A 167 -20.07 10.38 1.16
C GLU A 167 -19.34 9.78 -0.05
N GLN A 168 -18.92 10.63 -1.00
CA GLN A 168 -18.16 10.24 -2.19
C GLN A 168 -16.65 10.41 -2.03
N GLN A 169 -16.20 10.94 -0.90
CA GLN A 169 -14.77 11.08 -0.64
C GLN A 169 -14.09 9.73 -0.53
N LEU A 170 -12.90 9.65 -1.12
CA LEU A 170 -12.07 8.45 -1.05
C LEU A 170 -11.47 8.31 0.35
N LYS A 171 -11.35 7.07 0.82
CA LYS A 171 -10.62 6.73 2.05
C LYS A 171 -9.47 5.82 1.70
N VAL A 172 -8.31 6.05 2.33
CA VAL A 172 -7.20 5.11 2.23
C VAL A 172 -7.58 3.84 2.98
N PHE A 173 -7.34 2.70 2.37
CA PHE A 173 -7.58 1.43 3.05
C PHE A 173 -6.58 1.26 4.19
N ASP A 174 -7.09 1.14 5.40
CA ASP A 174 -6.30 0.79 6.58
C ASP A 174 -6.33 -0.74 6.80
N PRO A 175 -5.19 -1.44 6.68
CA PRO A 175 -5.11 -2.88 6.96
C PRO A 175 -5.47 -3.25 8.39
N GLN A 176 -5.32 -2.30 9.33
CA GLN A 176 -5.64 -2.48 10.74
C GLN A 176 -7.11 -2.20 11.06
N SER A 177 -7.87 -1.65 10.11
CA SER A 177 -9.31 -1.42 10.27
C SER A 177 -10.12 -2.72 10.41
N VAL A 178 -11.40 -2.61 10.71
CA VAL A 178 -12.32 -3.77 10.83
C VAL A 178 -12.48 -4.55 9.51
N TYR A 179 -12.15 -3.96 8.37
CA TYR A 179 -12.35 -4.53 7.05
C TYR A 179 -11.22 -5.48 6.62
N LEU A 180 -11.55 -6.39 5.70
CA LEU A 180 -10.59 -7.27 5.02
C LEU A 180 -10.33 -6.75 3.61
N PRO A 181 -9.03 -6.58 3.20
CA PRO A 181 -8.68 -6.14 1.86
C PRO A 181 -9.02 -7.19 0.81
N THR A 182 -9.54 -6.79 -0.34
CA THR A 182 -9.71 -7.69 -1.49
C THR A 182 -8.38 -7.86 -2.23
N LYS A 183 -8.20 -9.03 -2.85
CA LYS A 183 -7.03 -9.33 -3.66
C LYS A 183 -7.26 -8.87 -5.10
N LYS A 184 -6.24 -8.28 -5.73
CA LYS A 184 -6.26 -7.94 -7.15
C LYS A 184 -6.30 -9.20 -8.01
N ILE A 185 -7.18 -9.22 -9.00
CA ILE A 185 -7.25 -10.28 -10.00
C ILE A 185 -6.34 -9.87 -11.17
N GLY A 186 -5.22 -10.56 -11.37
CA GLY A 186 -4.34 -10.33 -12.50
C GLY A 186 -4.96 -10.81 -13.81
N ARG A 187 -4.62 -10.16 -14.94
CA ARG A 187 -5.24 -10.38 -16.27
C ARG A 187 -5.18 -11.84 -16.76
N ASN A 188 -4.10 -12.55 -16.47
CA ASN A 188 -3.88 -13.93 -16.89
C ASN A 188 -3.54 -14.84 -15.69
N ASN A 189 -4.18 -14.59 -14.54
CA ASN A 189 -3.90 -15.35 -13.34
C ASN A 189 -4.64 -16.72 -13.42
N PRO A 190 -3.95 -17.86 -13.35
CA PRO A 190 -4.60 -19.18 -13.39
C PRO A 190 -5.52 -19.43 -12.20
N LYS A 191 -5.41 -18.64 -11.11
CA LYS A 191 -6.21 -18.75 -9.88
C LYS A 191 -7.36 -17.73 -9.80
N VAL A 192 -7.84 -17.24 -10.95
CA VAL A 192 -8.90 -16.19 -10.98
C VAL A 192 -10.12 -16.59 -10.16
N GLU A 193 -10.66 -17.79 -10.35
CA GLU A 193 -11.89 -18.23 -9.68
C GLU A 193 -11.68 -18.38 -8.15
N GLU A 194 -10.50 -18.84 -7.74
CA GLU A 194 -10.12 -18.92 -6.34
C GLU A 194 -10.03 -17.54 -5.68
N ILE A 195 -9.41 -16.57 -6.37
CA ILE A 195 -9.31 -15.19 -5.90
C ILE A 195 -10.68 -14.53 -5.83
N LYS A 196 -11.56 -14.78 -6.81
CA LYS A 196 -12.95 -14.29 -6.77
C LYS A 196 -13.71 -14.83 -5.56
N ALA A 197 -13.60 -16.12 -5.29
CA ALA A 197 -14.24 -16.74 -4.12
C ALA A 197 -13.68 -16.19 -2.80
N ASP A 198 -12.37 -15.99 -2.70
CA ASP A 198 -11.75 -15.34 -1.54
C ASP A 198 -12.25 -13.90 -1.38
N ASN A 199 -12.35 -13.15 -2.47
CA ASN A 199 -12.84 -11.77 -2.44
C ASN A 199 -14.31 -11.70 -2.04
N ALA A 200 -15.15 -12.64 -2.49
CA ALA A 200 -16.52 -12.73 -2.05
C ALA A 200 -16.63 -12.92 -0.53
N ALA A 201 -15.86 -13.85 0.04
CA ALA A 201 -15.83 -14.06 1.49
C ALA A 201 -15.38 -12.79 2.25
N ARG A 202 -14.37 -12.06 1.74
CA ARG A 202 -13.89 -10.80 2.33
C ARG A 202 -14.96 -9.71 2.27
N GLN A 203 -15.64 -9.57 1.14
CA GLN A 203 -16.73 -8.60 0.97
C GLN A 203 -17.91 -8.90 1.88
N GLU A 204 -18.26 -10.17 2.07
CA GLU A 204 -19.32 -10.56 3.00
C GLU A 204 -18.97 -10.27 4.46
N TRP A 205 -17.70 -10.49 4.86
CA TRP A 205 -17.21 -10.03 6.15
C TRP A 205 -17.36 -8.52 6.29
N ASN A 206 -16.91 -7.74 5.30
CA ASN A 206 -16.96 -6.29 5.33
C ASN A 206 -18.40 -5.76 5.48
N ARG A 207 -19.36 -6.34 4.74
CA ARG A 207 -20.79 -6.00 4.91
C ARG A 207 -21.32 -6.35 6.30
N THR A 208 -20.85 -7.45 6.88
CA THR A 208 -21.23 -7.82 8.25
C THR A 208 -20.64 -6.88 9.28
N ALA A 209 -19.41 -6.40 9.07
CA ALA A 209 -18.79 -5.38 9.91
C ALA A 209 -19.56 -4.05 9.83
N ASP A 210 -19.99 -3.63 8.63
CA ASP A 210 -20.85 -2.43 8.47
C ASP A 210 -22.16 -2.58 9.26
N MET A 211 -22.80 -3.74 9.15
CA MET A 211 -24.02 -4.04 9.92
C MET A 211 -23.77 -4.01 11.43
N ALA A 212 -22.64 -4.52 11.88
CA ALA A 212 -22.27 -4.51 13.29
C ALA A 212 -22.09 -3.06 13.81
N LEU A 213 -21.40 -2.21 13.05
CA LEU A 213 -21.24 -0.79 13.38
C LEU A 213 -22.60 -0.07 13.46
N LEU A 214 -23.48 -0.32 12.49
CA LEU A 214 -24.83 0.24 12.47
C LEU A 214 -25.68 -0.21 13.65
N THR A 215 -25.45 -1.40 14.20
CA THR A 215 -26.15 -1.90 15.39
C THR A 215 -25.50 -1.50 16.71
N GLY A 216 -24.49 -0.64 16.66
CA GLY A 216 -23.82 -0.10 17.84
C GLY A 216 -22.74 -1.01 18.46
N ILE A 217 -22.27 -2.02 17.73
CA ILE A 217 -21.05 -2.74 18.10
C ILE A 217 -19.86 -1.84 17.77
N SER A 218 -18.94 -1.66 18.74
CA SER A 218 -17.79 -0.79 18.55
C SER A 218 -16.77 -1.37 17.57
N GLU A 219 -15.99 -0.49 16.93
CA GLU A 219 -14.86 -0.93 16.08
C GLU A 219 -13.89 -1.83 16.86
N ALA A 220 -13.64 -1.55 18.15
CA ALA A 220 -12.75 -2.33 18.98
C ALA A 220 -13.25 -3.78 19.15
N GLU A 221 -14.54 -3.98 19.42
CA GLU A 221 -15.16 -5.31 19.51
C GLU A 221 -15.05 -6.09 18.20
N ILE A 222 -15.26 -5.42 17.06
CA ILE A 222 -15.13 -6.06 15.73
C ILE A 222 -13.66 -6.41 15.45
N LEU A 223 -12.71 -5.54 15.84
CA LEU A 223 -11.28 -5.81 15.70
C LEU A 223 -10.83 -7.00 16.55
N GLU A 224 -11.34 -7.14 17.77
CA GLU A 224 -11.08 -8.32 18.60
C GLU A 224 -11.56 -9.60 17.91
N VAL A 225 -12.78 -9.59 17.37
CA VAL A 225 -13.31 -10.73 16.60
C VAL A 225 -12.44 -11.01 15.38
N LYS A 226 -12.07 -9.98 14.62
CA LYS A 226 -11.19 -10.11 13.45
C LYS A 226 -9.85 -10.73 13.83
N GLN A 227 -9.24 -10.26 14.92
CA GLN A 227 -7.95 -10.74 15.40
C GLN A 227 -8.03 -12.19 15.87
N ALA A 228 -8.99 -12.51 16.72
CA ALA A 228 -9.11 -13.84 17.31
C ALA A 228 -9.62 -14.89 16.32
N GLU A 229 -10.67 -14.56 15.56
CA GLU A 229 -11.38 -15.51 14.72
C GLU A 229 -10.81 -15.63 13.31
N ILE A 230 -10.11 -14.61 12.81
CA ILE A 230 -9.52 -14.62 11.46
C ILE A 230 -8.01 -14.69 11.53
N HIS A 231 -7.35 -13.67 12.07
CA HIS A 231 -5.90 -13.56 11.95
C HIS A 231 -5.18 -14.69 12.68
N GLU A 232 -5.59 -14.98 13.92
CA GLU A 232 -4.96 -16.02 14.72
C GLU A 232 -5.22 -17.42 14.14
N LYS A 233 -6.47 -17.73 13.76
CA LYS A 233 -6.80 -19.01 13.14
C LYS A 233 -6.16 -19.23 11.78
N VAL A 234 -6.05 -18.16 10.96
CA VAL A 234 -5.29 -18.22 9.68
C VAL A 234 -3.82 -18.48 9.95
N ARG A 235 -3.21 -17.80 10.94
CA ARG A 235 -1.81 -18.04 11.32
C ARG A 235 -1.58 -19.48 11.77
N GLN A 236 -2.42 -20.01 12.64
CA GLN A 236 -2.36 -21.39 13.12
C GLN A 236 -2.53 -22.39 11.96
N SER A 237 -3.48 -22.15 11.07
CA SER A 237 -3.71 -22.99 9.88
C SER A 237 -2.50 -23.02 8.95
N ILE A 238 -1.87 -21.87 8.71
CA ILE A 238 -0.66 -21.78 7.88
C ILE A 238 0.48 -22.55 8.53
N HIS A 239 0.63 -22.46 9.83
CA HIS A 239 1.69 -23.16 10.58
C HIS A 239 1.53 -24.68 10.53
N GLN A 240 0.29 -25.18 10.58
CA GLN A 240 -0.01 -26.62 10.62
C GLN A 240 -0.05 -27.27 9.24
N ALA A 241 -0.60 -26.62 8.23
CA ALA A 241 -0.92 -27.24 6.95
C ALA A 241 -0.50 -26.40 5.71
N GLY A 242 0.21 -25.31 5.91
CA GLY A 242 0.51 -24.35 4.84
C GLY A 242 -0.73 -23.54 4.43
N TRP A 243 -0.57 -22.69 3.38
CA TRP A 243 -1.66 -21.87 2.88
C TRP A 243 -2.65 -22.69 2.06
N LEU A 244 -3.86 -22.84 2.58
CA LEU A 244 -4.97 -23.52 1.89
C LEU A 244 -6.16 -22.53 1.74
N PRO A 245 -6.49 -22.10 0.52
CA PRO A 245 -7.52 -21.09 0.28
C PRO A 245 -8.91 -21.46 0.82
N HIS A 246 -9.29 -22.72 0.75
CA HIS A 246 -10.57 -23.17 1.28
C HIS A 246 -10.67 -23.04 2.81
N LEU A 247 -9.55 -23.20 3.52
CA LEU A 247 -9.52 -22.97 4.98
C LEU A 247 -9.68 -21.49 5.33
N PHE A 248 -9.07 -20.60 4.55
CA PHE A 248 -9.27 -19.17 4.73
C PHE A 248 -10.76 -18.79 4.63
N ARG A 249 -11.45 -19.26 3.58
CA ARG A 249 -12.89 -19.00 3.41
C ARG A 249 -13.73 -19.58 4.54
N ALA A 250 -13.42 -20.77 4.99
CA ALA A 250 -14.11 -21.40 6.12
C ALA A 250 -13.91 -20.61 7.43
N ILE A 251 -12.68 -20.13 7.69
CA ILE A 251 -12.35 -19.30 8.86
C ILE A 251 -13.13 -17.99 8.81
N VAL A 252 -13.10 -17.27 7.69
CA VAL A 252 -13.84 -16.03 7.53
C VAL A 252 -15.34 -16.25 7.67
N GLY A 253 -15.88 -17.35 7.13
CA GLY A 253 -17.30 -17.72 7.26
C GLY A 253 -17.71 -17.95 8.73
N LYS A 254 -16.89 -18.64 9.52
CA LYS A 254 -17.13 -18.84 10.95
C LYS A 254 -17.05 -17.53 11.75
N ALA A 255 -16.03 -16.71 11.48
CA ALA A 255 -15.89 -15.41 12.13
C ALA A 255 -17.09 -14.48 11.81
N ARG A 256 -17.57 -14.50 10.57
CA ARG A 256 -18.78 -13.78 10.16
C ARG A 256 -20.01 -14.27 10.92
N ALA A 257 -20.21 -15.59 11.00
CA ALA A 257 -21.33 -16.17 11.75
C ALA A 257 -21.30 -15.76 13.24
N PHE A 258 -20.11 -15.73 13.84
CA PHE A 258 -19.90 -15.25 15.20
C PHE A 258 -20.33 -13.78 15.34
N LEU A 259 -19.85 -12.90 14.45
CA LEU A 259 -20.19 -11.48 14.47
C LEU A 259 -21.69 -11.25 14.24
N GLN A 260 -22.33 -12.05 13.36
CA GLN A 260 -23.78 -12.04 13.19
C GLN A 260 -24.54 -12.46 14.46
N GLY A 261 -23.96 -13.38 15.23
CA GLY A 261 -24.50 -13.76 16.56
C GLY A 261 -24.52 -12.57 17.52
N LEU A 262 -23.43 -11.81 17.60
CA LEU A 262 -23.33 -10.59 18.41
C LEU A 262 -24.37 -9.53 17.95
N ILE A 263 -24.50 -9.31 16.64
CA ILE A 263 -25.52 -8.40 16.07
C ILE A 263 -26.93 -8.79 16.55
N ARG A 264 -27.28 -10.08 16.46
CA ARG A 264 -28.60 -10.56 16.90
C ARG A 264 -28.79 -10.33 18.40
N GLN A 265 -27.80 -10.61 19.23
CA GLN A 265 -27.88 -10.39 20.68
C GLN A 265 -28.12 -8.90 21.01
N ARG A 266 -27.43 -8.00 20.29
CA ARG A 266 -27.57 -6.55 20.50
C ARG A 266 -28.92 -6.01 20.00
N ALA A 267 -29.45 -6.58 18.92
CA ALA A 267 -30.75 -6.23 18.35
C ALA A 267 -31.95 -6.79 19.12
N MET A 268 -31.74 -7.78 20.01
CA MET A 268 -32.82 -8.27 20.86
C MET A 268 -33.12 -7.24 21.95
N PRO A 269 -34.39 -6.86 22.15
CA PRO A 269 -34.75 -6.01 23.31
C PRO A 269 -34.31 -6.73 24.58
N PRO A 270 -33.83 -5.99 25.61
CA PRO A 270 -33.49 -6.59 26.87
C PRO A 270 -34.68 -7.42 27.37
N LYS A 271 -34.41 -8.67 27.79
CA LYS A 271 -35.45 -9.47 28.42
C LYS A 271 -36.04 -8.62 29.53
N PRO A 272 -37.37 -8.45 29.58
CA PRO A 272 -37.99 -7.70 30.66
C PRO A 272 -37.53 -8.35 31.99
N THR A 273 -36.77 -7.61 32.75
CA THR A 273 -36.49 -7.97 34.15
C THR A 273 -37.84 -7.89 34.84
N LEU A 274 -38.35 -9.03 35.26
CA LEU A 274 -39.50 -9.05 36.15
C LEU A 274 -38.99 -8.46 37.48
N ASP A 275 -39.17 -7.15 37.64
CA ASP A 275 -39.01 -6.49 38.94
C ASP A 275 -40.23 -6.95 39.76
N ILE A 276 -40.09 -8.11 40.37
CA ILE A 276 -41.06 -8.59 41.32
C ILE A 276 -40.74 -7.82 42.63
N ASP A 277 -41.54 -6.80 42.91
CA ASP A 277 -41.60 -6.27 44.25
C ASP A 277 -42.14 -7.40 45.15
N MET A 278 -41.25 -8.02 45.92
CA MET A 278 -41.57 -9.13 46.79
C MET A 278 -42.60 -8.73 47.90
N ALA A 279 -42.77 -7.44 48.16
CA ALA A 279 -43.80 -6.93 49.07
C ALA A 279 -45.17 -6.98 48.40
N GLU A 280 -45.27 -6.57 47.14
CA GLU A 280 -46.48 -6.62 46.29
C GLU A 280 -46.90 -8.05 45.97
N PHE A 281 -45.93 -8.95 45.71
CA PHE A 281 -46.15 -10.37 45.48
C PHE A 281 -46.72 -11.10 46.72
N ARG A 282 -46.32 -10.73 47.92
CA ARG A 282 -46.87 -11.24 49.20
C ARG A 282 -48.27 -10.71 49.53
N ALA A 283 -48.63 -9.56 48.99
CA ALA A 283 -49.93 -8.95 49.17
C ALA A 283 -50.98 -9.43 48.15
N MET A 284 -50.60 -10.12 47.08
CA MET A 284 -51.55 -10.68 46.13
C MET A 284 -52.37 -11.80 46.71
N PRO A 285 -53.72 -11.75 46.63
CA PRO A 285 -54.57 -12.85 47.06
C PRO A 285 -54.25 -14.11 46.19
N VAL A 286 -53.98 -15.22 46.85
CA VAL A 286 -53.67 -16.51 46.19
C VAL A 286 -54.96 -16.99 45.51
N SER A 287 -55.17 -16.63 44.25
CA SER A 287 -56.16 -17.29 43.41
C SER A 287 -55.50 -18.51 42.73
N TYR A 288 -55.99 -19.69 43.08
CA TYR A 288 -55.58 -20.95 42.45
C TYR A 288 -55.99 -20.95 40.98
N THR A 289 -55.08 -20.60 40.10
CA THR A 289 -55.23 -20.91 38.68
C THR A 289 -54.56 -22.24 38.40
N HIS A 290 -55.35 -23.26 38.08
CA HIS A 290 -54.82 -24.52 37.52
C HIS A 290 -54.17 -24.22 36.16
N LEU A 291 -52.87 -24.09 36.09
CA LEU A 291 -52.12 -24.20 34.85
C LEU A 291 -52.08 -25.69 34.47
N ARG A 292 -52.93 -26.10 33.51
CA ARG A 292 -52.76 -27.37 32.79
C ARG A 292 -51.58 -27.14 31.81
N ALA A 293 -50.51 -27.88 32.02
CA ALA A 293 -49.50 -28.07 31.00
C ALA A 293 -50.06 -28.90 29.85
N HIS A 294 -49.94 -28.37 28.64
CA HIS A 294 -50.06 -29.12 27.39
C HIS A 294 -48.67 -29.35 26.83
#